data_f6b02e53567cd1c77c46477fb1a2ebde
#
_entry.id   f6b02e53567cd1c77c46477fb1a2ebde
#
_cell.length_a   1.000
_cell.length_b   1.000
_cell.length_c   1.000
_cell.angle_alpha   90.00
_cell.angle_beta   90.00
_cell.angle_gamma   90.00
#
_symmetry.space_group_name_H-M   'P 1'
#
loop_
_entity.id
_entity.type
_entity.pdbx_description
1 polymer ?
#
loop_
_entity_poly.entity_id
_entity_poly.type
_entity_poly.pdbx_seq_one_letter_code
_entity_poly.pdbx_strand_id
1 'polypeptide(L)'
;MAISELATGLKFPEGPVAMDDGSIILVEIAGGCITRVKKDGRKQSIAKPGGGPNGLAIGPDGALYVCNNGENFTYIKQQGLTIPSHAPAHHKGGRIERVNISTGKVEVIYDTCDGETLIAPNDIVFDTIGGFWFTDHGTTTDKGRTHGALYYAKADGSKITRVLRELLSPNGVGLSPDGKTVHYAETMTGRLWSLPLTKPGKGTKVPGFTPGVFAGAFPGLAYFDSLVVQAEGGAWMDTILAGGITTFWPGTSRVEHTPIPDPVVTNICWGG
;
A
#
# COMPACT_ATOMS: atom_id res chain seq x y z
N MET A 1 10.08 19.97 11.62
CA MET A 1 8.68 19.80 11.14
C MET A 1 7.78 19.77 12.36
N ALA A 2 6.66 20.51 12.36
CA ALA A 2 5.66 20.40 13.43
C ALA A 2 4.77 19.19 13.13
N ILE A 3 4.64 18.27 14.07
CA ILE A 3 3.76 17.10 13.97
C ILE A 3 2.56 17.36 14.89
N SER A 4 1.36 17.12 14.38
CA SER A 4 0.13 17.21 15.16
C SER A 4 -0.67 15.92 15.04
N GLU A 5 -1.21 15.45 16.15
CA GLU A 5 -2.13 14.32 16.18
C GLU A 5 -3.53 14.81 15.81
N LEU A 6 -4.13 14.20 14.77
CA LEU A 6 -5.47 14.53 14.31
C LEU A 6 -6.55 13.65 14.98
N ALA A 7 -6.29 12.37 15.17
CA ALA A 7 -7.23 11.44 15.76
C ALA A 7 -6.51 10.24 16.39
N THR A 8 -7.13 9.64 17.41
CA THR A 8 -6.66 8.44 18.11
C THR A 8 -7.72 7.34 18.13
N GLY A 9 -7.35 6.15 18.61
CA GLY A 9 -8.28 5.03 18.80
C GLY A 9 -8.78 4.43 17.48
N LEU A 10 -8.01 4.58 16.39
CA LEU A 10 -8.19 3.85 15.14
C LEU A 10 -7.59 2.43 15.28
N LYS A 11 -8.15 1.48 14.55
CA LYS A 11 -7.77 0.06 14.64
C LYS A 11 -6.80 -0.31 13.52
N PHE A 12 -5.54 0.06 13.66
CA PHE A 12 -4.49 -0.07 12.67
C PHE A 12 -4.85 0.69 11.38
N PRO A 13 -4.75 2.04 11.42
CA PRO A 13 -5.10 2.89 10.28
C PRO A 13 -4.08 2.74 9.15
N GLU A 14 -4.58 2.70 7.92
CA GLU A 14 -3.81 2.53 6.69
C GLU A 14 -4.46 3.27 5.52
N GLY A 15 -3.74 3.36 4.38
CA GLY A 15 -4.23 3.90 3.14
C GLY A 15 -4.87 5.28 3.27
N PRO A 16 -4.23 6.29 3.86
CA PRO A 16 -4.82 7.61 4.00
C PRO A 16 -4.96 8.31 2.64
N VAL A 17 -6.07 9.02 2.46
CA VAL A 17 -6.33 9.90 1.32
C VAL A 17 -6.79 11.24 1.84
N ALA A 18 -6.04 12.29 1.54
CA ALA A 18 -6.42 13.67 1.87
C ALA A 18 -7.53 14.15 0.91
N MET A 19 -8.57 14.75 1.47
CA MET A 19 -9.72 15.26 0.74
C MET A 19 -9.68 16.78 0.66
N ASP A 20 -10.26 17.37 -0.40
CA ASP A 20 -10.30 18.82 -0.62
C ASP A 20 -10.95 19.60 0.55
N ASP A 21 -11.89 18.97 1.27
CA ASP A 21 -12.51 19.55 2.46
C ASP A 21 -11.58 19.50 3.70
N GLY A 22 -10.36 18.96 3.53
CA GLY A 22 -9.34 18.76 4.55
C GLY A 22 -9.66 17.66 5.54
N SER A 23 -10.64 16.81 5.27
CA SER A 23 -10.78 15.52 5.96
C SER A 23 -9.81 14.49 5.37
N ILE A 24 -9.60 13.41 6.10
CA ILE A 24 -8.81 12.26 5.64
C ILE A 24 -9.72 11.04 5.61
N ILE A 25 -9.76 10.34 4.48
CA ILE A 25 -10.35 9.00 4.41
C ILE A 25 -9.23 7.99 4.56
N LEU A 26 -9.45 6.96 5.36
CA LEU A 26 -8.49 5.91 5.61
C LEU A 26 -9.21 4.57 5.85
N VAL A 27 -8.48 3.49 5.81
CA VAL A 27 -8.95 2.19 6.22
C VAL A 27 -8.49 1.87 7.63
N GLU A 28 -9.22 1.01 8.32
CA GLU A 28 -8.80 0.40 9.59
C GLU A 28 -8.69 -1.11 9.37
N ILE A 29 -7.46 -1.61 9.16
CA ILE A 29 -7.25 -3.02 8.81
C ILE A 29 -7.86 -3.95 9.86
N ALA A 30 -7.49 -3.75 11.11
CA ALA A 30 -8.01 -4.56 12.23
C ALA A 30 -9.47 -4.25 12.58
N GLY A 31 -10.03 -3.20 11.99
CA GLY A 31 -11.43 -2.80 12.12
C GLY A 31 -12.33 -3.32 11.01
N GLY A 32 -11.75 -3.74 9.88
CA GLY A 32 -12.49 -4.15 8.69
C GLY A 32 -13.37 -3.05 8.12
N CYS A 33 -12.97 -1.77 8.24
CA CYS A 33 -13.82 -0.64 7.87
C CYS A 33 -13.03 0.50 7.22
N ILE A 34 -13.79 1.41 6.59
CA ILE A 34 -13.30 2.66 6.00
C ILE A 34 -13.88 3.80 6.82
N THR A 35 -12.99 4.68 7.28
CA THR A 35 -13.31 5.78 8.18
C THR A 35 -12.89 7.12 7.57
N ARG A 36 -13.74 8.13 7.67
CA ARG A 36 -13.40 9.52 7.41
C ARG A 36 -13.09 10.20 8.74
N VAL A 37 -11.93 10.81 8.85
CA VAL A 37 -11.52 11.67 9.95
C VAL A 37 -11.65 13.12 9.51
N LYS A 38 -12.48 13.90 10.18
CA LYS A 38 -12.69 15.33 9.89
C LYS A 38 -11.57 16.17 10.47
N LYS A 39 -11.43 17.44 10.02
CA LYS A 39 -10.43 18.40 10.55
C LYS A 39 -10.45 18.58 12.07
N ASP A 40 -11.60 18.34 12.69
CA ASP A 40 -11.79 18.44 14.14
C ASP A 40 -11.58 17.09 14.88
N GLY A 41 -11.06 16.07 14.18
CA GLY A 41 -10.77 14.75 14.71
C GLY A 41 -12.00 13.84 14.84
N ARG A 42 -13.22 14.30 14.52
CA ARG A 42 -14.42 13.44 14.52
C ARG A 42 -14.33 12.38 13.45
N LYS A 43 -14.66 11.15 13.84
CA LYS A 43 -14.65 9.97 12.96
C LYS A 43 -16.05 9.67 12.44
N GLN A 44 -16.15 9.33 11.14
CA GLN A 44 -17.37 8.91 10.48
C GLN A 44 -17.10 7.63 9.69
N SER A 45 -17.85 6.58 9.95
CA SER A 45 -17.78 5.36 9.14
C SER A 45 -18.35 5.61 7.74
N ILE A 46 -17.59 5.21 6.71
CA ILE A 46 -18.04 5.25 5.30
C ILE A 46 -18.61 3.89 4.90
N ALA A 47 -17.84 2.82 5.15
CA ALA A 47 -18.20 1.47 4.76
C ALA A 47 -17.57 0.43 5.70
N LYS A 48 -18.09 -0.79 5.66
CA LYS A 48 -17.58 -1.94 6.39
C LYS A 48 -17.41 -3.14 5.45
N PRO A 49 -16.37 -3.14 4.60
CA PRO A 49 -16.13 -4.24 3.67
C PRO A 49 -15.82 -5.56 4.37
N GLY A 50 -15.41 -5.51 5.65
CA GLY A 50 -14.86 -6.67 6.35
C GLY A 50 -13.48 -7.03 5.82
N GLY A 51 -12.97 -8.20 6.20
CA GLY A 51 -11.60 -8.59 5.86
C GLY A 51 -10.58 -7.63 6.46
N GLY A 52 -9.51 -7.37 5.72
CA GLY A 52 -8.44 -6.44 6.10
C GLY A 52 -8.25 -5.39 5.01
N PRO A 53 -9.10 -4.34 4.91
CA PRO A 53 -8.84 -3.24 3.99
C PRO A 53 -7.51 -2.59 4.35
N ASN A 54 -6.63 -2.41 3.35
CA ASN A 54 -5.25 -1.96 3.54
C ASN A 54 -4.98 -0.70 2.68
N GLY A 55 -4.45 -0.83 1.48
CA GLY A 55 -4.26 0.31 0.60
C GLY A 55 -5.57 0.90 0.07
N LEU A 56 -5.62 2.21 -0.13
CA LEU A 56 -6.80 2.91 -0.60
C LEU A 56 -6.40 4.05 -1.53
N ALA A 57 -7.11 4.18 -2.66
CA ALA A 57 -6.95 5.30 -3.58
C ALA A 57 -8.31 5.74 -4.14
N ILE A 58 -8.40 6.99 -4.59
CA ILE A 58 -9.57 7.48 -5.34
C ILE A 58 -9.36 7.16 -6.82
N GLY A 59 -10.32 6.46 -7.39
CA GLY A 59 -10.33 6.14 -8.81
C GLY A 59 -10.85 7.28 -9.70
N PRO A 60 -10.74 7.14 -11.02
CA PRO A 60 -11.14 8.16 -11.98
C PRO A 60 -12.64 8.47 -11.98
N ASP A 61 -13.44 7.60 -11.40
CA ASP A 61 -14.88 7.74 -11.21
C ASP A 61 -15.29 8.33 -9.85
N GLY A 62 -14.29 8.78 -9.05
CA GLY A 62 -14.49 9.34 -7.72
C GLY A 62 -14.86 8.34 -6.63
N ALA A 63 -14.85 7.04 -6.92
CA ALA A 63 -15.02 5.99 -5.92
C ALA A 63 -13.69 5.65 -5.24
N LEU A 64 -13.75 5.02 -4.07
CA LEU A 64 -12.57 4.45 -3.42
C LEU A 64 -12.28 3.07 -3.99
N TYR A 65 -11.02 2.80 -4.28
CA TYR A 65 -10.52 1.49 -4.63
C TYR A 65 -9.65 0.99 -3.48
N VAL A 66 -9.93 -0.21 -3.02
CA VAL A 66 -9.39 -0.75 -1.77
C VAL A 66 -8.71 -2.07 -2.04
N CYS A 67 -7.45 -2.17 -1.67
CA CYS A 67 -6.76 -3.43 -1.52
C CYS A 67 -7.22 -4.07 -0.21
N ASN A 68 -7.99 -5.15 -0.28
CA ASN A 68 -8.43 -5.88 0.90
C ASN A 68 -7.63 -7.18 1.00
N ASN A 69 -6.83 -7.31 2.06
CA ASN A 69 -5.94 -8.45 2.26
C ASN A 69 -6.63 -9.72 2.79
N GLY A 70 -7.97 -9.69 2.97
CA GLY A 70 -8.75 -10.85 3.36
C GLY A 70 -8.46 -11.38 4.77
N GLU A 71 -8.14 -10.52 5.72
CA GLU A 71 -7.70 -10.90 7.09
C GLU A 71 -6.34 -11.61 7.11
N ASN A 72 -5.38 -11.13 6.31
CA ASN A 72 -4.04 -11.74 6.23
C ASN A 72 -3.22 -11.62 7.52
N PHE A 73 -3.70 -10.90 8.54
CA PHE A 73 -2.97 -10.69 9.77
C PHE A 73 -3.80 -11.03 11.02
N THR A 74 -3.18 -11.73 11.96
CA THR A 74 -3.54 -11.63 13.37
C THR A 74 -2.77 -10.49 14.02
N TYR A 75 -3.17 -10.05 15.21
CA TYR A 75 -2.51 -8.93 15.89
C TYR A 75 -2.08 -9.34 17.29
N ILE A 76 -0.85 -8.97 17.64
CA ILE A 76 -0.30 -9.15 18.99
C ILE A 76 -0.09 -7.79 19.65
N LYS A 77 -0.14 -7.78 20.99
CA LYS A 77 0.23 -6.62 21.79
C LYS A 77 1.65 -6.80 22.31
N GLN A 78 2.54 -5.88 21.94
CA GLN A 78 3.93 -5.89 22.40
C GLN A 78 4.35 -4.47 22.75
N GLN A 79 4.81 -4.24 23.97
CA GLN A 79 5.26 -2.92 24.45
C GLN A 79 4.24 -1.78 24.23
N GLY A 80 2.95 -2.08 24.36
CA GLY A 80 1.86 -1.11 24.13
C GLY A 80 1.45 -0.93 22.65
N LEU A 81 2.22 -1.46 21.73
CA LEU A 81 1.92 -1.42 20.29
C LEU A 81 1.01 -2.58 19.88
N THR A 82 0.25 -2.36 18.81
CA THR A 82 -0.47 -3.43 18.08
C THR A 82 0.37 -3.79 16.87
N ILE A 83 0.84 -5.03 16.78
CA ILE A 83 1.77 -5.47 15.73
C ILE A 83 1.09 -6.57 14.90
N PRO A 84 1.12 -6.49 13.55
CA PRO A 84 0.67 -7.57 12.69
C PRO A 84 1.51 -8.83 12.91
N SER A 85 0.87 -9.97 12.85
CA SER A 85 1.48 -11.30 12.99
C SER A 85 1.04 -12.22 11.86
N HIS A 86 1.25 -13.50 11.99
CA HIS A 86 0.94 -14.50 10.97
C HIS A 86 -0.53 -14.48 10.55
N ALA A 87 -0.78 -14.90 9.34
CA ALA A 87 -2.14 -15.07 8.82
C ALA A 87 -2.88 -16.15 9.63
N PRO A 88 -4.16 -15.95 9.95
CA PRO A 88 -4.97 -16.97 10.58
C PRO A 88 -5.21 -18.14 9.63
N ALA A 89 -5.45 -19.34 10.19
CA ALA A 89 -5.64 -20.56 9.40
C ALA A 89 -6.86 -20.52 8.45
N HIS A 90 -7.82 -19.61 8.70
CA HIS A 90 -8.99 -19.43 7.84
C HIS A 90 -8.77 -18.45 6.68
N HIS A 91 -7.61 -17.80 6.57
CA HIS A 91 -7.29 -16.90 5.47
C HIS A 91 -7.40 -17.64 4.12
N LYS A 92 -8.18 -17.08 3.18
CA LYS A 92 -8.47 -17.69 1.87
C LYS A 92 -8.05 -16.83 0.68
N GLY A 93 -7.47 -15.68 0.95
CA GLY A 93 -7.07 -14.71 -0.05
C GLY A 93 -7.79 -13.38 0.10
N GLY A 94 -7.28 -12.41 -0.64
CA GLY A 94 -7.77 -11.03 -0.66
C GLY A 94 -8.49 -10.67 -1.96
N ARG A 95 -8.77 -9.38 -2.11
CA ARG A 95 -9.52 -8.86 -3.26
C ARG A 95 -9.31 -7.36 -3.44
N ILE A 96 -9.64 -6.86 -4.62
CA ILE A 96 -9.78 -5.42 -4.88
C ILE A 96 -11.26 -5.07 -4.84
N GLU A 97 -11.60 -4.07 -4.06
CA GLU A 97 -12.96 -3.58 -3.88
C GLU A 97 -13.10 -2.15 -4.39
N ARG A 98 -14.27 -1.83 -4.95
CA ARG A 98 -14.70 -0.47 -5.28
C ARG A 98 -15.79 -0.05 -4.30
N VAL A 99 -15.63 1.11 -3.66
CA VAL A 99 -16.54 1.59 -2.64
C VAL A 99 -17.08 2.96 -3.01
N ASN A 100 -18.38 3.09 -3.07
CA ASN A 100 -19.04 4.38 -3.28
C ASN A 100 -19.00 5.19 -1.98
N ILE A 101 -18.35 6.35 -2.00
CA ILE A 101 -18.15 7.19 -0.82
C ILE A 101 -19.46 7.65 -0.19
N SER A 102 -20.46 7.97 -1.02
CA SER A 102 -21.73 8.56 -0.56
C SER A 102 -22.69 7.53 0.04
N THR A 103 -22.71 6.31 -0.52
CA THR A 103 -23.65 5.26 -0.11
C THR A 103 -23.02 4.19 0.77
N GLY A 104 -21.70 4.08 0.78
CA GLY A 104 -20.97 2.99 1.44
C GLY A 104 -21.10 1.64 0.71
N LYS A 105 -21.67 1.61 -0.50
CA LYS A 105 -21.81 0.36 -1.26
C LYS A 105 -20.44 -0.17 -1.65
N VAL A 106 -20.19 -1.44 -1.35
CA VAL A 106 -18.93 -2.17 -1.65
C VAL A 106 -19.20 -3.14 -2.80
N GLU A 107 -18.32 -3.17 -3.77
CA GLU A 107 -18.34 -4.08 -4.93
C GLU A 107 -16.94 -4.71 -5.08
N VAL A 108 -16.87 -6.04 -5.18
CA VAL A 108 -15.62 -6.73 -5.51
C VAL A 108 -15.39 -6.61 -7.01
N ILE A 109 -14.19 -6.12 -7.40
CA ILE A 109 -13.82 -5.96 -8.81
C ILE A 109 -12.88 -7.08 -9.26
N TYR A 110 -11.93 -7.46 -8.39
CA TYR A 110 -10.99 -8.54 -8.66
C TYR A 110 -10.73 -9.32 -7.36
N ASP A 111 -10.76 -10.63 -7.47
CA ASP A 111 -10.35 -11.58 -6.43
C ASP A 111 -9.39 -12.65 -6.97
N THR A 112 -9.24 -12.71 -8.29
CA THR A 112 -8.39 -13.67 -9.00
C THR A 112 -7.62 -13.01 -10.13
N CYS A 113 -6.48 -13.60 -10.51
CA CYS A 113 -5.73 -13.28 -11.73
C CYS A 113 -5.23 -14.58 -12.35
N ASP A 114 -5.51 -14.79 -13.66
CA ASP A 114 -5.15 -16.02 -14.38
C ASP A 114 -5.64 -17.31 -13.67
N GLY A 115 -6.79 -17.26 -13.00
CA GLY A 115 -7.37 -18.38 -12.25
C GLY A 115 -6.77 -18.63 -10.87
N GLU A 116 -5.78 -17.84 -10.44
CA GLU A 116 -5.20 -17.90 -9.10
C GLU A 116 -5.80 -16.80 -8.22
N THR A 117 -6.16 -17.14 -6.99
CA THR A 117 -6.68 -16.17 -6.00
C THR A 117 -5.60 -15.14 -5.65
N LEU A 118 -6.00 -13.86 -5.54
CA LEU A 118 -5.16 -12.83 -4.94
C LEU A 118 -4.91 -13.18 -3.48
N ILE A 119 -3.66 -13.11 -3.03
CA ILE A 119 -3.30 -13.58 -1.68
C ILE A 119 -3.63 -12.50 -0.65
N ALA A 120 -2.96 -11.36 -0.73
CA ALA A 120 -3.10 -10.26 0.22
C ALA A 120 -2.80 -8.92 -0.47
N PRO A 121 -3.70 -8.40 -1.32
CA PRO A 121 -3.56 -7.06 -1.88
C PRO A 121 -3.25 -6.04 -0.78
N ASN A 122 -2.24 -5.20 -1.03
CA ASN A 122 -1.69 -4.34 0.01
C ASN A 122 -1.84 -2.86 -0.34
N ASP A 123 -1.08 -2.31 -1.27
CA ASP A 123 -1.10 -0.88 -1.60
C ASP A 123 -1.45 -0.64 -3.08
N ILE A 124 -1.90 0.59 -3.42
CA ILE A 124 -2.52 0.89 -4.71
C ILE A 124 -2.19 2.31 -5.18
N VAL A 125 -1.90 2.47 -6.48
CA VAL A 125 -1.74 3.77 -7.13
C VAL A 125 -2.37 3.76 -8.53
N PHE A 126 -3.14 4.81 -8.84
CA PHE A 126 -3.71 5.02 -10.18
C PHE A 126 -2.70 5.66 -11.13
N ASP A 127 -2.78 5.27 -12.40
CA ASP A 127 -2.11 6.00 -13.49
C ASP A 127 -3.05 7.08 -14.09
N THR A 128 -2.51 7.88 -15.00
CA THR A 128 -3.24 9.00 -15.62
C THR A 128 -4.26 8.56 -16.68
N ILE A 129 -4.31 7.28 -17.04
CA ILE A 129 -5.24 6.74 -18.04
C ILE A 129 -6.33 5.85 -17.42
N GLY A 130 -6.42 5.82 -16.08
CA GLY A 130 -7.49 5.15 -15.34
C GLY A 130 -7.26 3.68 -15.08
N GLY A 131 -6.03 3.17 -15.28
CA GLY A 131 -5.58 1.91 -14.72
C GLY A 131 -4.91 2.11 -13.36
N PHE A 132 -4.67 1.03 -12.65
CA PHE A 132 -3.97 1.10 -11.37
C PHE A 132 -2.99 -0.05 -11.17
N TRP A 133 -1.92 0.27 -10.45
CA TRP A 133 -0.95 -0.68 -9.97
C TRP A 133 -1.28 -1.03 -8.53
N PHE A 134 -1.08 -2.26 -8.16
CA PHE A 134 -1.18 -2.68 -6.76
C PHE A 134 -0.19 -3.79 -6.46
N THR A 135 0.20 -3.85 -5.20
CA THR A 135 1.03 -4.92 -4.65
C THR A 135 0.15 -5.97 -3.97
N ASP A 136 0.59 -7.20 -4.04
CA ASP A 136 0.07 -8.31 -3.23
C ASP A 136 1.21 -8.79 -2.32
N HIS A 137 1.05 -8.61 -1.03
CA HIS A 137 2.09 -8.83 -0.04
C HIS A 137 2.50 -10.32 0.11
N GLY A 138 1.65 -11.22 -0.36
CA GLY A 138 1.76 -12.62 0.01
C GLY A 138 1.33 -12.85 1.47
N THR A 139 1.55 -14.03 1.99
CA THR A 139 1.16 -14.38 3.36
C THR A 139 2.29 -15.05 4.14
N THR A 140 2.27 -14.88 5.45
CA THR A 140 3.17 -15.58 6.38
C THR A 140 2.34 -16.42 7.34
N THR A 141 2.69 -17.68 7.47
CA THR A 141 2.08 -18.64 8.38
C THR A 141 3.15 -19.29 9.24
N ASP A 142 2.78 -20.14 10.18
CA ASP A 142 3.71 -20.94 10.98
C ASP A 142 4.53 -21.94 10.13
N LYS A 143 4.07 -22.22 8.90
CA LYS A 143 4.74 -23.16 7.98
C LYS A 143 5.71 -22.47 7.03
N GLY A 144 5.70 -21.16 6.95
CA GLY A 144 6.55 -20.37 6.06
C GLY A 144 5.82 -19.20 5.42
N ARG A 145 6.47 -18.62 4.42
CA ARG A 145 6.01 -17.44 3.69
C ARG A 145 5.75 -17.78 2.23
N THR A 146 4.65 -17.26 1.68
CA THR A 146 4.45 -17.21 0.24
C THR A 146 5.04 -15.93 -0.33
N HIS A 147 5.47 -15.97 -1.58
CA HIS A 147 5.87 -14.76 -2.30
C HIS A 147 4.65 -13.91 -2.66
N GLY A 148 4.89 -12.61 -2.75
CA GLY A 148 3.95 -11.63 -3.27
C GLY A 148 4.15 -11.36 -4.77
N ALA A 149 3.44 -10.35 -5.25
CA ALA A 149 3.44 -9.97 -6.67
C ALA A 149 3.13 -8.48 -6.87
N LEU A 150 3.45 -7.98 -8.06
CA LEU A 150 3.02 -6.68 -8.55
C LEU A 150 2.02 -6.87 -9.70
N TYR A 151 0.90 -6.18 -9.60
CA TYR A 151 -0.20 -6.26 -10.56
C TYR A 151 -0.50 -4.92 -11.21
N TYR A 152 -1.10 -5.00 -12.39
CA TYR A 152 -1.76 -3.88 -13.05
C TYR A 152 -3.19 -4.28 -13.42
N ALA A 153 -4.16 -3.40 -13.15
CA ALA A 153 -5.55 -3.67 -13.44
C ALA A 153 -6.27 -2.42 -13.97
N LYS A 154 -7.40 -2.65 -14.65
CA LYS A 154 -8.31 -1.60 -15.09
C LYS A 154 -9.39 -1.35 -14.06
N ALA A 155 -9.76 -0.08 -13.87
CA ALA A 155 -10.80 0.33 -12.92
C ALA A 155 -12.19 -0.25 -13.26
N ASP A 156 -12.45 -0.56 -14.52
CA ASP A 156 -13.71 -1.11 -15.01
C ASP A 156 -13.90 -2.62 -14.79
N GLY A 157 -12.94 -3.30 -14.16
CA GLY A 157 -13.00 -4.74 -13.92
C GLY A 157 -12.68 -5.61 -15.14
N SER A 158 -12.35 -5.02 -16.30
CA SER A 158 -12.23 -5.76 -17.56
C SER A 158 -10.91 -6.53 -17.70
N LYS A 159 -9.88 -6.14 -16.97
CA LYS A 159 -8.56 -6.76 -17.11
C LYS A 159 -7.67 -6.57 -15.89
N ILE A 160 -7.06 -7.65 -15.44
CA ILE A 160 -5.98 -7.69 -14.47
C ILE A 160 -4.78 -8.42 -15.08
N THR A 161 -3.57 -8.04 -14.72
CA THR A 161 -2.33 -8.65 -15.20
C THR A 161 -1.33 -8.73 -14.07
N ARG A 162 -0.76 -9.89 -13.81
CA ARG A 162 0.38 -10.07 -12.91
C ARG A 162 1.66 -9.71 -13.65
N VAL A 163 2.28 -8.60 -13.26
CA VAL A 163 3.46 -8.05 -13.96
C VAL A 163 4.75 -8.63 -13.43
N LEU A 164 4.87 -8.76 -12.11
CA LEU A 164 6.01 -9.41 -11.45
C LEU A 164 5.51 -10.47 -10.47
N ARG A 165 6.32 -11.51 -10.29
CA ARG A 165 6.10 -12.64 -9.37
C ARG A 165 7.26 -12.75 -8.39
N GLU A 166 7.09 -13.59 -7.37
CA GLU A 166 8.16 -14.00 -6.44
C GLU A 166 8.80 -12.84 -5.67
N LEU A 167 8.01 -11.79 -5.38
CA LEU A 167 8.46 -10.65 -4.59
C LEU A 167 8.41 -10.98 -3.08
N LEU A 168 9.30 -10.36 -2.32
CA LEU A 168 9.43 -10.61 -0.87
C LEU A 168 8.64 -9.58 -0.06
N SER A 169 7.33 -9.82 0.08
CA SER A 169 6.39 -8.93 0.77
C SER A 169 6.39 -7.52 0.16
N PRO A 170 6.04 -7.39 -1.14
CA PRO A 170 5.88 -6.06 -1.74
C PRO A 170 4.74 -5.32 -1.03
N ASN A 171 4.98 -4.05 -0.73
CA ASN A 171 4.10 -3.20 0.05
C ASN A 171 3.82 -1.90 -0.72
N GLY A 172 4.34 -0.77 -0.30
CA GLY A 172 4.11 0.50 -0.97
C GLY A 172 4.37 0.47 -2.48
N VAL A 173 3.51 1.13 -3.25
CA VAL A 173 3.64 1.27 -4.71
C VAL A 173 3.35 2.69 -5.16
N GLY A 174 4.19 3.23 -6.06
CA GLY A 174 4.04 4.58 -6.59
C GLY A 174 4.55 4.70 -8.03
N LEU A 175 4.06 5.69 -8.74
CA LEU A 175 4.51 6.00 -10.10
C LEU A 175 5.45 7.20 -10.11
N SER A 176 6.48 7.14 -10.97
CA SER A 176 7.27 8.33 -11.28
C SER A 176 6.39 9.43 -11.87
N PRO A 177 6.76 10.72 -11.72
CA PRO A 177 5.94 11.84 -12.18
C PRO A 177 5.60 11.79 -13.68
N ASP A 178 6.46 11.18 -14.50
CA ASP A 178 6.24 11.00 -15.93
C ASP A 178 5.45 9.72 -16.27
N GLY A 179 5.07 8.92 -15.27
CA GLY A 179 4.33 7.67 -15.41
C GLY A 179 5.09 6.53 -16.10
N LYS A 180 6.42 6.67 -16.28
CA LYS A 180 7.23 5.68 -17.02
C LYS A 180 7.96 4.67 -16.14
N THR A 181 7.86 4.81 -14.84
CA THR A 181 8.46 3.88 -13.87
C THR A 181 7.48 3.64 -12.74
N VAL A 182 7.29 2.39 -12.37
CA VAL A 182 6.63 2.03 -11.11
C VAL A 182 7.71 1.70 -10.07
N HIS A 183 7.59 2.33 -8.91
CA HIS A 183 8.42 2.06 -7.74
C HIS A 183 7.62 1.19 -6.77
N TYR A 184 8.27 0.24 -6.13
CA TYR A 184 7.64 -0.55 -5.08
C TYR A 184 8.64 -0.92 -3.99
N ALA A 185 8.16 -0.94 -2.77
CA ALA A 185 8.91 -1.31 -1.58
C ALA A 185 8.75 -2.81 -1.29
N GLU A 186 9.81 -3.47 -0.86
CA GLU A 186 9.75 -4.79 -0.25
C GLU A 186 10.00 -4.69 1.25
N THR A 187 8.99 -5.00 2.06
CA THR A 187 9.06 -4.92 3.52
C THR A 187 10.19 -5.77 4.08
N MET A 188 10.26 -7.04 3.70
CA MET A 188 11.19 -8.00 4.31
C MET A 188 12.64 -7.80 3.93
N THR A 189 12.90 -7.14 2.82
CA THR A 189 14.27 -6.86 2.38
C THR A 189 14.74 -5.44 2.70
N GLY A 190 13.82 -4.55 3.11
CA GLY A 190 14.09 -3.13 3.31
C GLY A 190 14.61 -2.46 2.04
N ARG A 191 14.07 -2.82 0.88
CA ARG A 191 14.54 -2.34 -0.42
C ARG A 191 13.44 -1.65 -1.20
N LEU A 192 13.85 -0.60 -1.90
CA LEU A 192 13.08 0.05 -2.95
C LEU A 192 13.55 -0.45 -4.31
N TRP A 193 12.59 -0.84 -5.14
CA TRP A 193 12.79 -1.26 -6.51
C TRP A 193 12.11 -0.33 -7.49
N SER A 194 12.68 -0.20 -8.69
CA SER A 194 12.11 0.53 -9.81
C SER A 194 11.94 -0.39 -11.00
N LEU A 195 10.75 -0.42 -11.57
CA LEU A 195 10.45 -1.14 -12.81
C LEU A 195 10.13 -0.14 -13.91
N PRO A 196 11.06 0.10 -14.86
CA PRO A 196 10.76 0.93 -16.02
C PRO A 196 9.67 0.28 -16.89
N LEU A 197 8.78 1.09 -17.44
CA LEU A 197 7.62 0.65 -18.18
C LEU A 197 7.79 0.85 -19.69
N THR A 198 7.37 -0.12 -20.47
CA THR A 198 7.22 0.03 -21.93
C THR A 198 5.85 0.57 -22.31
N LYS A 199 4.85 0.29 -21.48
CA LYS A 199 3.48 0.81 -21.53
C LYS A 199 2.78 0.48 -20.21
N PRO A 200 1.61 1.06 -19.91
CA PRO A 200 0.81 0.70 -18.75
C PRO A 200 0.59 -0.82 -18.63
N GLY A 201 0.85 -1.37 -17.46
CA GLY A 201 0.77 -2.81 -17.19
C GLY A 201 1.86 -3.67 -17.81
N LYS A 202 2.93 -3.06 -18.34
CA LYS A 202 4.05 -3.83 -18.93
C LYS A 202 5.41 -3.21 -18.59
N GLY A 203 6.13 -3.85 -17.68
CA GLY A 203 7.52 -3.53 -17.37
C GLY A 203 8.50 -3.88 -18.48
N THR A 204 9.67 -3.27 -18.45
CA THR A 204 10.84 -3.71 -19.23
C THR A 204 11.42 -4.96 -18.59
N LYS A 205 12.07 -5.79 -19.41
CA LYS A 205 12.86 -6.90 -18.87
C LYS A 205 14.11 -6.35 -18.22
N VAL A 206 14.26 -6.54 -16.91
CA VAL A 206 15.48 -6.17 -16.18
C VAL A 206 16.47 -7.33 -16.25
N PRO A 207 17.74 -7.08 -16.65
CA PRO A 207 18.75 -8.14 -16.68
C PRO A 207 19.11 -8.64 -15.27
N GLY A 208 19.49 -9.91 -15.17
CA GLY A 208 19.94 -10.54 -13.93
C GLY A 208 18.81 -11.20 -13.14
N PHE A 209 19.06 -11.45 -11.87
CA PHE A 209 18.14 -12.13 -10.94
C PHE A 209 17.36 -11.17 -10.03
N THR A 210 17.35 -9.88 -10.35
CA THR A 210 16.67 -8.86 -9.56
C THR A 210 15.26 -8.64 -10.06
N PRO A 211 14.29 -8.36 -9.17
CA PRO A 211 12.90 -8.14 -9.56
C PRO A 211 12.66 -6.76 -10.19
N GLY A 212 13.69 -5.90 -10.23
CA GLY A 212 13.66 -4.55 -10.77
C GLY A 212 15.05 -3.93 -10.76
N VAL A 213 15.13 -2.66 -11.10
CA VAL A 213 16.34 -1.85 -10.90
C VAL A 213 16.38 -1.45 -9.43
N PHE A 214 17.48 -1.73 -8.75
CA PHE A 214 17.67 -1.32 -7.36
C PHE A 214 17.64 0.21 -7.24
N ALA A 215 16.78 0.73 -6.39
CA ALA A 215 16.60 2.17 -6.20
C ALA A 215 17.06 2.68 -4.82
N GLY A 216 17.12 1.79 -3.83
CA GLY A 216 17.63 2.15 -2.51
C GLY A 216 17.36 1.11 -1.44
N ALA A 217 18.08 1.24 -0.31
CA ALA A 217 17.84 0.49 0.91
C ALA A 217 18.17 1.36 2.13
N PHE A 218 17.52 1.10 3.25
CA PHE A 218 17.86 1.75 4.51
C PHE A 218 19.18 1.17 5.06
N PRO A 219 20.11 2.01 5.54
CA PRO A 219 21.35 1.52 6.13
C PRO A 219 21.12 0.98 7.53
N GLY A 220 20.72 -0.26 7.66
CA GLY A 220 20.41 -0.93 8.92
C GLY A 220 19.16 -1.80 8.84
N LEU A 221 18.64 -2.20 10.01
CA LEU A 221 17.39 -2.95 10.08
C LEU A 221 16.21 -2.00 10.01
N ALA A 222 15.44 -2.10 8.93
CA ALA A 222 14.16 -1.42 8.77
C ALA A 222 13.25 -2.25 7.88
N TYR A 223 11.94 -2.08 8.07
CA TYR A 223 10.93 -2.61 7.18
C TYR A 223 10.28 -1.44 6.46
N PHE A 224 10.26 -1.50 5.13
CA PHE A 224 9.54 -0.52 4.35
C PHE A 224 8.06 -0.88 4.29
N ASP A 225 7.20 0.12 4.42
CA ASP A 225 5.76 -0.03 4.32
C ASP A 225 5.24 0.72 3.09
N SER A 226 4.31 1.62 3.21
CA SER A 226 3.78 2.38 2.07
C SER A 226 4.80 3.37 1.48
N LEU A 227 4.51 3.87 0.29
CA LEU A 227 5.32 4.91 -0.34
C LEU A 227 4.45 5.90 -1.12
N VAL A 228 4.94 7.14 -1.19
CA VAL A 228 4.44 8.15 -2.13
C VAL A 228 5.59 8.75 -2.92
N VAL A 229 5.33 9.15 -4.16
CA VAL A 229 6.31 9.80 -5.02
C VAL A 229 6.00 11.29 -5.13
N GLN A 230 6.99 12.13 -4.87
CA GLN A 230 6.86 13.59 -5.02
C GLN A 230 7.08 14.03 -6.48
N ALA A 231 6.65 15.25 -6.79
CA ALA A 231 6.74 15.81 -8.15
C ALA A 231 8.18 15.86 -8.70
N GLU A 232 9.17 16.00 -7.84
CA GLU A 232 10.59 16.01 -8.19
C GLU A 232 11.20 14.58 -8.32
N GLY A 233 10.37 13.54 -8.16
CA GLY A 233 10.76 12.15 -8.35
C GLY A 233 11.34 11.46 -7.12
N GLY A 234 11.38 12.12 -5.97
CA GLY A 234 11.75 11.48 -4.70
C GLY A 234 10.67 10.49 -4.26
N ALA A 235 11.06 9.28 -3.89
CA ALA A 235 10.17 8.28 -3.31
C ALA A 235 10.28 8.33 -1.78
N TRP A 236 9.20 8.67 -1.11
CA TRP A 236 9.08 8.76 0.34
C TRP A 236 8.46 7.49 0.88
N MET A 237 9.14 6.82 1.80
CA MET A 237 8.72 5.54 2.35
C MET A 237 8.63 5.57 3.86
N ASP A 238 7.56 5.01 4.37
CA ASP A 238 7.45 4.71 5.79
C ASP A 238 8.48 3.66 6.18
N THR A 239 9.17 3.93 7.28
CA THR A 239 10.32 3.14 7.71
C THR A 239 10.09 2.63 9.13
N ILE A 240 9.45 1.48 9.22
CA ILE A 240 9.15 0.80 10.49
C ILE A 240 10.43 0.40 11.19
N LEU A 241 10.46 0.46 12.50
CA LEU A 241 11.57 0.26 13.44
C LEU A 241 12.57 1.43 13.48
N ALA A 242 12.88 2.05 12.36
CA ALA A 242 13.72 3.25 12.37
C ALA A 242 12.94 4.51 12.79
N GLY A 243 11.60 4.44 12.78
CA GLY A 243 10.71 5.50 13.24
C GLY A 243 10.78 6.75 12.37
N GLY A 244 10.07 6.76 11.24
CA GLY A 244 10.06 7.93 10.38
C GLY A 244 9.84 7.64 8.90
N ILE A 245 10.22 8.60 8.09
CA ILE A 245 10.09 8.55 6.63
C ILE A 245 11.48 8.61 6.00
N THR A 246 11.80 7.65 5.15
CA THR A 246 13.03 7.65 4.36
C THR A 246 12.71 8.05 2.92
N THR A 247 13.42 9.04 2.41
CA THR A 247 13.28 9.52 1.04
C THR A 247 14.47 9.06 0.22
N PHE A 248 14.17 8.45 -0.91
CA PHE A 248 15.16 8.07 -1.92
C PHE A 248 14.92 8.84 -3.21
N TRP A 249 15.99 9.19 -3.91
CA TRP A 249 15.92 9.71 -5.28
C TRP A 249 16.43 8.64 -6.23
N PRO A 250 15.54 7.86 -6.88
CA PRO A 250 15.93 6.77 -7.76
C PRO A 250 16.93 7.22 -8.84
N GLY A 251 17.95 6.41 -9.07
CA GLY A 251 19.04 6.75 -10.00
C GLY A 251 20.16 7.64 -9.41
N THR A 252 20.04 7.97 -8.12
CA THR A 252 21.09 8.72 -7.38
C THR A 252 21.49 7.97 -6.10
N SER A 253 22.52 8.47 -5.41
CA SER A 253 22.88 7.99 -4.07
C SER A 253 22.26 8.82 -2.94
N ARG A 254 21.36 9.76 -3.25
CA ARG A 254 20.75 10.63 -2.26
C ARG A 254 19.70 9.87 -1.46
N VAL A 255 19.88 9.86 -0.15
CA VAL A 255 18.96 9.29 0.84
C VAL A 255 18.83 10.27 2.00
N GLU A 256 17.62 10.51 2.44
CA GLU A 256 17.32 11.34 3.61
C GLU A 256 16.36 10.59 4.52
N HIS A 257 16.54 10.69 5.84
CA HIS A 257 15.64 10.14 6.83
C HIS A 257 15.09 11.25 7.73
N THR A 258 13.78 11.36 7.78
CA THR A 258 13.07 12.30 8.65
C THR A 258 12.46 11.52 9.80
N PRO A 259 12.98 11.63 11.03
CA PRO A 259 12.44 10.90 12.17
C PRO A 259 11.05 11.43 12.56
N ILE A 260 10.18 10.50 12.91
CA ILE A 260 8.85 10.76 13.48
C ILE A 260 8.80 10.04 14.83
N PRO A 261 8.20 10.63 15.87
CA PRO A 261 8.16 10.04 17.21
C PRO A 261 7.12 8.90 17.31
N ASP A 262 7.11 8.02 16.31
CA ASP A 262 6.34 6.78 16.25
C ASP A 262 7.22 5.70 15.59
N PRO A 263 7.48 4.56 16.26
CA PRO A 263 8.28 3.49 15.70
C PRO A 263 7.55 2.67 14.63
N VAL A 264 6.23 2.86 14.46
CA VAL A 264 5.36 2.10 13.55
C VAL A 264 4.63 3.07 12.62
N VAL A 265 5.39 3.87 11.88
CA VAL A 265 4.84 4.67 10.77
C VAL A 265 4.62 3.72 9.60
N THR A 266 3.38 3.59 9.14
CA THR A 266 2.99 2.54 8.18
C THR A 266 2.44 3.08 6.87
N ASN A 267 1.90 4.32 6.84
CA ASN A 267 1.38 4.87 5.59
C ASN A 267 1.41 6.41 5.57
N ILE A 268 1.61 6.96 4.38
CA ILE A 268 1.66 8.40 4.11
C ILE A 268 0.83 8.77 2.88
N CYS A 269 0.36 10.00 2.86
CA CYS A 269 -0.21 10.62 1.66
C CYS A 269 0.17 12.10 1.60
N TRP A 270 0.10 12.68 0.41
CA TRP A 270 0.21 14.13 0.25
C TRP A 270 -1.07 14.79 0.75
N GLY A 271 -0.92 15.81 1.60
CA GLY A 271 -2.00 16.70 2.00
C GLY A 271 -2.26 17.80 0.97
N GLY A 272 -3.48 18.32 0.93
CA GLY A 272 -3.87 19.48 0.12
C GLY A 272 -3.65 20.81 0.84
#